data_82dfca4b73408583d815411457d6d4e1
#
_entry.id   82dfca4b73408583d815411457d6d4e1
#
_cell.length_a   1.000
_cell.length_b   1.000
_cell.length_c   1.000
_cell.angle_alpha   90.00
_cell.angle_beta   90.00
_cell.angle_gamma   90.00
#
_symmetry.space_group_name_H-M   'P 1'
#
loop_
_entity.id
_entity.type
_entity.pdbx_description
1 polymer ?
#
loop_
_entity_poly.entity_id
_entity_poly.type
_entity_poly.pdbx_seq_one_letter_code
_entity_poly.pdbx_strand_id
1 'polypeptide(L)'
;MRRATNPVASAAQQLDEMCTLAAPDLDQQTLAHIRDLIDVTAERSELDPSWCVIGMLGGTGAGKSSLVNALSGGEVVTAGVRRPTTNEACAVLPRGREPQELLGWLGIGRRVEAPQALPGDTVIVDLPDIDSVEAGHAEITDRLA
;
A
#
# COMPACT_ATOMS: atom_id res chain seq x y z
N MET A 1 16.18 -24.79 11.32
CA MET A 1 16.14 -23.32 11.46
C MET A 1 14.70 -22.95 11.82
N ARG A 2 14.42 -22.47 13.07
CA ARG A 2 13.08 -22.02 13.45
C ARG A 2 12.80 -20.72 12.66
N ARG A 3 11.76 -20.71 11.81
CA ARG A 3 11.21 -19.47 11.28
C ARG A 3 10.86 -18.59 12.49
N ALA A 4 11.47 -17.41 12.58
CA ALA A 4 11.07 -16.42 13.57
C ALA A 4 9.59 -16.16 13.35
N THR A 5 8.78 -16.34 14.38
CA THR A 5 7.34 -16.04 14.35
C THR A 5 7.22 -14.55 14.01
N ASN A 6 6.53 -14.22 12.93
CA ASN A 6 6.25 -12.84 12.57
C ASN A 6 5.41 -12.22 13.71
N PRO A 7 5.90 -11.20 14.42
CA PRO A 7 5.18 -10.64 15.56
C PRO A 7 3.82 -10.05 15.18
N VAL A 8 3.69 -9.57 13.94
CA VAL A 8 2.43 -9.03 13.41
C VAL A 8 1.41 -10.13 13.22
N ALA A 9 1.80 -11.27 12.64
CA ALA A 9 0.90 -12.42 12.49
C ALA A 9 0.44 -12.97 13.85
N SER A 10 1.33 -12.98 14.86
CA SER A 10 0.96 -13.39 16.22
C SER A 10 -0.02 -12.41 16.87
N ALA A 11 0.15 -11.10 16.65
CA ALA A 11 -0.76 -10.08 17.16
C ALA A 11 -2.15 -10.17 16.47
N ALA A 12 -2.19 -10.41 15.17
CA ALA A 12 -3.44 -10.59 14.42
C ALA A 12 -4.23 -11.81 14.95
N GLN A 13 -3.55 -12.92 15.21
CA GLN A 13 -4.19 -14.11 15.80
C GLN A 13 -4.75 -13.82 17.20
N GLN A 14 -4.01 -13.13 18.06
CA GLN A 14 -4.50 -12.74 19.39
C GLN A 14 -5.71 -11.81 19.31
N LEU A 15 -5.72 -10.89 18.35
CA LEU A 15 -6.84 -9.99 18.10
C LEU A 15 -8.09 -10.77 17.67
N ASP A 16 -7.97 -11.78 16.80
CA ASP A 16 -9.06 -12.64 16.36
C ASP A 16 -9.67 -13.42 17.55
N GLU A 17 -8.83 -13.98 18.41
CA GLU A 17 -9.28 -14.65 19.65
C GLU A 17 -10.04 -13.67 20.57
N MET A 18 -9.53 -12.45 20.74
CA MET A 18 -10.19 -11.41 21.54
C MET A 18 -11.53 -10.98 20.93
N CYS A 19 -11.61 -10.83 19.61
CA CYS A 19 -12.85 -10.50 18.90
C CYS A 19 -13.90 -11.60 19.07
N THR A 20 -13.49 -12.86 19.03
CA THR A 20 -14.39 -13.99 19.27
C THR A 20 -14.99 -13.95 20.67
N LEU A 21 -14.20 -13.60 21.68
CA LEU A 21 -14.65 -13.48 23.07
C LEU A 21 -15.55 -12.26 23.29
N ALA A 22 -15.23 -11.13 22.65
CA ALA A 22 -15.97 -9.88 22.81
C ALA A 22 -17.18 -9.74 21.87
N ALA A 23 -17.38 -10.69 20.95
CA ALA A 23 -18.44 -10.63 19.94
C ALA A 23 -19.86 -10.38 20.50
N PRO A 24 -20.25 -10.91 21.69
CA PRO A 24 -21.56 -10.64 22.26
C PRO A 24 -21.77 -9.17 22.68
N ASP A 25 -20.68 -8.44 22.96
CA ASP A 25 -20.70 -7.09 23.51
C ASP A 25 -20.37 -6.01 22.45
N LEU A 26 -20.03 -6.41 21.23
CA LEU A 26 -19.68 -5.51 20.12
C LEU A 26 -20.80 -5.48 19.07
N ASP A 27 -20.99 -4.31 18.46
CA ASP A 27 -21.86 -4.18 17.30
C ASP A 27 -21.27 -4.87 16.06
N GLN A 28 -22.15 -5.26 15.13
CA GLN A 28 -21.76 -6.02 13.94
C GLN A 28 -20.82 -5.25 13.00
N GLN A 29 -20.94 -3.92 12.94
CA GLN A 29 -20.11 -3.09 12.07
C GLN A 29 -18.67 -3.04 12.60
N THR A 30 -18.50 -2.87 13.90
CA THR A 30 -17.19 -2.90 14.56
C THR A 30 -16.55 -4.27 14.41
N LEU A 31 -17.28 -5.37 14.61
CA LEU A 31 -16.78 -6.72 14.40
C LEU A 31 -16.33 -6.98 12.96
N ALA A 32 -17.12 -6.54 11.98
CA ALA A 32 -16.77 -6.67 10.57
C ALA A 32 -15.46 -5.92 10.26
N HIS A 33 -15.35 -4.68 10.71
CA HIS A 33 -14.15 -3.87 10.48
C HIS A 33 -12.89 -4.48 11.11
N ILE A 34 -12.98 -5.03 12.32
CA ILE A 34 -11.84 -5.68 12.97
C ILE A 34 -11.45 -6.96 12.21
N ARG A 35 -12.40 -7.74 11.72
CA ARG A 35 -12.11 -8.94 10.92
C ARG A 35 -11.44 -8.59 9.59
N ASP A 36 -11.91 -7.57 8.90
CA ASP A 36 -11.28 -7.07 7.68
C ASP A 36 -9.82 -6.67 7.93
N LEU A 37 -9.54 -5.98 9.04
CA LEU A 37 -8.18 -5.63 9.45
C LEU A 37 -7.30 -6.87 9.72
N ILE A 38 -7.84 -7.90 10.37
CA ILE A 38 -7.15 -9.16 10.65
C ILE A 38 -6.82 -9.87 9.32
N ASP A 39 -7.77 -9.95 8.40
CA ASP A 39 -7.61 -10.60 7.11
C ASP A 39 -6.55 -9.89 6.25
N VAL A 40 -6.61 -8.57 6.12
CA VAL A 40 -5.61 -7.75 5.42
C VAL A 40 -4.21 -7.92 6.04
N THR A 41 -4.13 -7.96 7.37
CA THR A 41 -2.87 -8.16 8.10
C THR A 41 -2.31 -9.56 7.86
N ALA A 42 -3.16 -10.58 7.84
CA ALA A 42 -2.76 -11.95 7.54
C ALA A 42 -2.22 -12.08 6.12
N GLU A 43 -2.95 -11.57 5.12
CA GLU A 43 -2.52 -11.56 3.72
C GLU A 43 -1.17 -10.84 3.55
N ARG A 44 -1.01 -9.65 4.15
CA ARG A 44 0.25 -8.90 4.10
C ARG A 44 1.41 -9.67 4.74
N SER A 45 1.13 -10.46 5.77
CA SER A 45 2.13 -11.27 6.48
C SER A 45 2.69 -12.44 5.66
N GLU A 46 1.95 -12.90 4.65
CA GLU A 46 2.39 -13.96 3.74
C GLU A 46 3.37 -13.43 2.67
N LEU A 47 3.35 -12.11 2.42
CA LEU A 47 4.21 -11.47 1.43
C LEU A 47 5.63 -11.27 1.98
N ASP A 48 6.62 -11.13 1.07
CA ASP A 48 8.02 -10.88 1.44
C ASP A 48 8.15 -9.62 2.31
N PRO A 49 8.57 -9.75 3.59
CA PRO A 49 8.67 -8.63 4.51
C PRO A 49 9.85 -7.69 4.24
N SER A 50 10.74 -8.03 3.32
CA SER A 50 11.90 -7.18 2.96
C SER A 50 11.47 -5.92 2.20
N TRP A 51 10.31 -5.94 1.55
CA TRP A 51 9.81 -4.81 0.77
C TRP A 51 9.14 -3.74 1.63
N CYS A 52 9.62 -2.51 1.47
CA CYS A 52 9.04 -1.31 2.03
C CYS A 52 8.21 -0.58 0.96
N VAL A 53 6.96 -0.27 1.25
CA VAL A 53 6.08 0.50 0.36
C VAL A 53 5.86 1.88 0.94
N ILE A 54 6.10 2.90 0.13
CA ILE A 54 5.87 4.31 0.49
C ILE A 54 4.76 4.84 -0.41
N GLY A 55 3.55 4.99 0.13
CA GLY A 55 2.40 5.56 -0.58
C GLY A 55 2.38 7.09 -0.49
N MET A 56 2.23 7.76 -1.64
CA MET A 56 2.06 9.22 -1.72
C MET A 56 0.58 9.57 -1.76
N LEU A 57 0.06 10.07 -0.64
CA LEU A 57 -1.33 10.46 -0.44
C LEU A 57 -1.48 11.98 -0.39
N GLY A 58 -2.59 12.51 -0.88
CA GLY A 58 -2.92 13.94 -0.79
C GLY A 58 -3.84 14.42 -1.91
N GLY A 59 -4.39 15.61 -1.78
CA GLY A 59 -5.27 16.23 -2.76
C GLY A 59 -4.56 16.68 -4.03
N THR A 60 -5.37 17.12 -5.01
CA THR A 60 -4.89 17.68 -6.27
C THR A 60 -3.94 18.86 -6.02
N GLY A 61 -2.78 18.87 -6.66
CA GLY A 61 -1.80 19.95 -6.54
C GLY A 61 -0.95 19.92 -5.26
N ALA A 62 -1.06 18.92 -4.39
CA ALA A 62 -0.25 18.78 -3.18
C ALA A 62 1.25 18.47 -3.47
N GLY A 63 1.63 18.26 -4.72
CA GLY A 63 3.02 18.01 -5.11
C GLY A 63 3.44 16.55 -5.03
N LYS A 64 2.53 15.58 -4.89
CA LYS A 64 2.83 14.14 -4.80
C LYS A 64 3.73 13.67 -5.94
N SER A 65 3.31 13.83 -7.18
CA SER A 65 4.07 13.41 -8.36
C SER A 65 5.41 14.14 -8.50
N SER A 66 5.49 15.41 -8.08
CA SER A 66 6.75 16.14 -8.04
C SER A 66 7.72 15.54 -7.00
N LEU A 67 7.19 15.15 -5.84
CA LEU A 67 7.98 14.49 -4.80
C LEU A 67 8.42 13.09 -5.24
N VAL A 68 7.53 12.31 -5.87
CA VAL A 68 7.87 11.01 -6.46
C VAL A 68 9.01 11.14 -7.46
N ASN A 69 8.93 12.10 -8.40
CA ASN A 69 9.96 12.36 -9.38
C ASN A 69 11.30 12.77 -8.75
N ALA A 70 11.26 13.61 -7.71
CA ALA A 70 12.45 14.02 -6.98
C ALA A 70 13.12 12.84 -6.25
N LEU A 71 12.34 11.99 -5.58
CA LEU A 71 12.86 10.80 -4.89
C LEU A 71 13.37 9.72 -5.86
N SER A 72 12.77 9.63 -7.04
CA SER A 72 13.16 8.67 -8.08
C SER A 72 14.36 9.14 -8.92
N GLY A 73 14.75 10.41 -8.79
CA GLY A 73 15.85 11.01 -9.51
C GLY A 73 15.57 11.32 -10.98
N GLY A 74 14.29 11.47 -11.36
CA GLY A 74 13.87 11.82 -12.71
C GLY A 74 12.37 11.81 -12.89
N GLU A 75 11.90 12.22 -14.05
CA GLU A 75 10.47 12.24 -14.39
C GLU A 75 9.96 10.81 -14.68
N VAL A 76 9.38 10.16 -13.68
CA VAL A 76 8.78 8.79 -13.77
C VAL A 76 7.25 8.82 -13.79
N VAL A 77 6.67 9.87 -13.23
CA VAL A 77 5.23 10.13 -13.24
C VAL A 77 4.97 11.53 -13.76
N THR A 78 3.83 11.73 -14.44
CA THR A 78 3.48 13.04 -14.99
C THR A 78 3.07 13.99 -13.88
N ALA A 79 3.90 14.99 -13.62
CA ALA A 79 3.56 16.09 -12.73
C ALA A 79 2.89 17.22 -13.54
N GLY A 80 1.66 17.61 -13.20
CA GLY A 80 1.02 18.69 -13.95
C GLY A 80 -0.24 19.24 -13.29
N VAL A 81 -0.50 20.54 -13.57
CA VAL A 81 -1.66 21.29 -13.08
C VAL A 81 -2.91 21.08 -13.97
N ARG A 82 -2.78 20.41 -15.12
CA ARG A 82 -3.89 20.19 -16.06
C ARG A 82 -4.47 18.80 -15.88
N ARG A 83 -5.76 18.73 -15.55
CA ARG A 83 -6.55 17.49 -15.42
C ARG A 83 -6.64 16.70 -16.74
N PRO A 84 -6.68 15.34 -16.68
CA PRO A 84 -6.58 14.45 -15.51
C PRO A 84 -5.14 13.97 -15.32
N THR A 85 -4.58 14.14 -14.11
CA THR A 85 -3.16 13.91 -13.88
C THR A 85 -2.81 12.46 -13.57
N THR A 86 -3.54 11.73 -12.79
CA THR A 86 -3.24 10.31 -12.50
C THR A 86 -4.55 9.62 -12.19
N ASN A 87 -5.08 8.83 -13.14
CA ASN A 87 -6.29 8.04 -12.93
C ASN A 87 -5.99 6.67 -12.33
N GLU A 88 -4.73 6.24 -12.32
CA GLU A 88 -4.31 4.93 -11.82
C GLU A 88 -3.07 5.07 -10.94
N ALA A 89 -3.02 4.26 -9.88
CA ALA A 89 -1.83 4.15 -9.04
C ALA A 89 -0.63 3.69 -9.86
N CYS A 90 0.53 4.29 -9.62
CA CYS A 90 1.79 3.96 -10.30
C CYS A 90 2.85 3.56 -9.28
N ALA A 91 3.40 2.36 -9.40
CA ALA A 91 4.53 1.91 -8.61
C ALA A 91 5.85 2.27 -9.29
N VAL A 92 6.73 2.97 -8.56
CA VAL A 92 8.11 3.23 -8.95
C VAL A 92 9.01 2.22 -8.25
N LEU A 93 9.74 1.45 -9.03
CA LEU A 93 10.50 0.27 -8.61
C LEU A 93 12.00 0.51 -8.63
N PRO A 94 12.78 -0.15 -7.78
CA PRO A 94 14.22 -0.23 -7.93
C PRO A 94 14.59 -1.02 -9.20
N ARG A 95 15.69 -0.65 -9.83
CA ARG A 95 16.13 -1.29 -11.09
C ARG A 95 16.32 -2.80 -10.95
N GLY A 96 15.74 -3.54 -11.88
CA GLY A 96 15.90 -4.99 -12.00
C GLY A 96 15.27 -5.79 -10.85
N ARG A 97 14.44 -5.18 -10.03
CA ARG A 97 13.78 -5.82 -8.89
C ARG A 97 12.31 -5.43 -8.84
N GLU A 98 11.45 -6.42 -8.72
CA GLU A 98 10.00 -6.23 -8.74
C GLU A 98 9.32 -7.19 -7.75
N PRO A 99 8.57 -6.68 -6.75
CA PRO A 99 7.77 -7.48 -5.85
C PRO A 99 6.41 -7.83 -6.48
N GLN A 100 6.39 -8.79 -7.40
CA GLN A 100 5.18 -9.11 -8.18
C GLN A 100 3.98 -9.47 -7.30
N GLU A 101 4.18 -10.29 -6.26
CA GLU A 101 3.11 -10.69 -5.34
C GLU A 101 2.56 -9.49 -4.56
N LEU A 102 3.44 -8.63 -4.04
CA LEU A 102 3.06 -7.42 -3.32
C LEU A 102 2.29 -6.43 -4.21
N LEU A 103 2.76 -6.21 -5.44
CA LEU A 103 2.08 -5.31 -6.39
C LEU A 103 0.74 -5.89 -6.86
N GLY A 104 0.67 -7.21 -7.02
CA GLY A 104 -0.57 -7.92 -7.30
C GLY A 104 -1.58 -7.79 -6.16
N TRP A 105 -1.13 -7.96 -4.92
CA TRP A 105 -1.95 -7.76 -3.73
C TRP A 105 -2.44 -6.33 -3.59
N LEU A 106 -1.60 -5.32 -3.88
CA LEU A 106 -1.98 -3.91 -3.90
C LEU A 106 -2.88 -3.53 -5.10
N GLY A 107 -3.04 -4.40 -6.10
CA GLY A 107 -3.82 -4.10 -7.30
C GLY A 107 -3.16 -3.08 -8.23
N ILE A 108 -1.82 -2.89 -8.16
CA ILE A 108 -1.11 -1.87 -8.94
C ILE A 108 -0.62 -2.47 -10.26
N GLY A 109 -1.25 -2.05 -11.36
CA GLY A 109 -0.89 -2.49 -12.72
C GLY A 109 0.22 -1.67 -13.36
N ARG A 110 0.22 -0.35 -13.14
CA ARG A 110 1.21 0.55 -13.74
C ARG A 110 2.51 0.55 -12.95
N ARG A 111 3.62 0.27 -13.64
CA ARG A 111 4.95 0.07 -13.03
C ARG A 111 6.00 0.78 -13.86
N VAL A 112 6.94 1.47 -13.20
CA VAL A 112 8.09 2.16 -13.81
C VAL A 112 9.33 1.94 -12.98
N GLU A 113 10.50 1.80 -13.62
CA GLU A 113 11.77 1.75 -12.90
C GLU A 113 12.29 3.15 -12.59
N ALA A 114 12.83 3.34 -11.39
CA ALA A 114 13.48 4.58 -11.00
C ALA A 114 14.76 4.81 -11.82
N PRO A 115 15.01 6.02 -12.33
CA PRO A 115 16.27 6.38 -13.00
C PRO A 115 17.48 6.29 -12.06
N GLN A 116 17.29 6.55 -10.78
CA GLN A 116 18.30 6.41 -9.73
C GLN A 116 18.00 5.20 -8.83
N ALA A 117 19.02 4.73 -8.13
CA ALA A 117 18.86 3.65 -7.18
C ALA A 117 17.98 4.10 -5.99
N LEU A 118 16.87 3.40 -5.76
CA LEU A 118 16.08 3.53 -4.56
C LEU A 118 16.77 2.80 -3.39
N PRO A 119 16.61 3.27 -2.14
CA PRO A 119 17.17 2.60 -0.98
C PRO A 119 16.58 1.19 -0.79
N GLY A 120 17.41 0.18 -0.72
CA GLY A 120 17.01 -1.20 -0.41
C GLY A 120 15.89 -1.73 -1.33
N ASP A 121 14.94 -2.44 -0.73
CA ASP A 121 13.76 -3.01 -1.38
C ASP A 121 12.56 -2.06 -1.21
N THR A 122 12.70 -0.82 -1.72
CA THR A 122 11.69 0.23 -1.58
C THR A 122 10.89 0.39 -2.86
N VAL A 123 9.56 0.42 -2.73
CA VAL A 123 8.60 0.78 -3.78
C VAL A 123 7.96 2.11 -3.40
N ILE A 124 7.96 3.08 -4.31
CA ILE A 124 7.21 4.33 -4.14
C ILE A 124 5.92 4.22 -4.96
N VAL A 125 4.78 4.45 -4.34
CA VAL A 125 3.47 4.40 -5.01
C VAL A 125 2.91 5.81 -5.11
N ASP A 126 2.77 6.31 -6.33
CA ASP A 126 2.02 7.54 -6.63
C ASP A 126 0.53 7.19 -6.73
N LEU A 127 -0.23 7.64 -5.75
CA LEU A 127 -1.67 7.39 -5.68
C LEU A 127 -2.45 8.52 -6.35
N PRO A 128 -3.60 8.22 -6.96
CA PRO A 128 -4.51 9.23 -7.45
C PRO A 128 -4.93 10.23 -6.37
N ASP A 129 -5.41 11.39 -6.82
CA ASP A 129 -5.87 12.42 -5.91
C ASP A 129 -7.08 11.91 -5.09
N ILE A 130 -7.07 12.15 -3.78
CA ILE A 130 -8.16 11.75 -2.86
C ILE A 130 -9.51 12.34 -3.31
N ASP A 131 -9.49 13.50 -3.98
CA ASP A 131 -10.68 14.20 -4.48
C ASP A 131 -11.28 13.52 -5.73
N SER A 132 -10.61 12.53 -6.33
CA SER A 132 -11.02 11.80 -7.54
C SER A 132 -11.46 10.37 -7.25
N VAL A 133 -12.16 10.13 -6.15
CA VAL A 133 -12.48 8.80 -5.62
C VAL A 133 -13.30 7.96 -6.60
N GLU A 134 -12.65 7.14 -7.40
CA GLU A 134 -13.20 5.90 -7.91
C GLU A 134 -13.00 4.79 -6.87
N ALA A 135 -13.98 3.88 -6.73
CA ALA A 135 -13.99 2.87 -5.67
C ALA A 135 -12.72 1.99 -5.57
N GLY A 136 -11.97 1.82 -6.67
CA GLY A 136 -10.71 1.05 -6.68
C GLY A 136 -9.52 1.72 -5.97
N HIS A 137 -9.57 3.03 -5.74
CA HIS A 137 -8.47 3.74 -5.07
C HIS A 137 -8.56 3.68 -3.55
N ALA A 138 -9.78 3.54 -3.01
CA ALA A 138 -10.01 3.34 -1.59
C ALA A 138 -9.35 2.04 -1.11
N GLU A 139 -9.47 0.96 -1.89
CA GLU A 139 -8.92 -0.35 -1.55
C GLU A 139 -7.38 -0.35 -1.45
N ILE A 140 -6.68 0.34 -2.39
CA ILE A 140 -5.22 0.47 -2.31
C ILE A 140 -4.81 1.30 -1.09
N THR A 141 -5.54 2.38 -0.80
CA THR A 141 -5.29 3.23 0.36
C THR A 141 -5.48 2.46 1.67
N ASP A 142 -6.55 1.68 1.78
CA ASP A 142 -6.85 0.86 2.95
C ASP A 142 -5.80 -0.24 3.19
N ARG A 143 -5.23 -0.80 2.11
CA ARG A 143 -4.13 -1.78 2.21
C ARG A 143 -2.78 -1.16 2.55
N LEU A 144 -2.60 0.15 2.33
CA LEU A 144 -1.38 0.88 2.65
C LEU A 144 -1.42 1.56 4.03
N ALA A 145 -2.59 1.76 4.64
CA ALA A 145 -2.79 2.39 5.94
C ALA A 145 -2.56 1.41 7.08
#